data_e611cca52fa5c524d9ddb299c38a55ed
#
_entry.id   e611cca52fa5c524d9ddb299c38a55ed
#
_cell.length_a   1.000
_cell.length_b   1.000
_cell.length_c   1.000
_cell.angle_alpha   90.00
_cell.angle_beta   90.00
_cell.angle_gamma   90.00
#
_symmetry.space_group_name_H-M   'P 1'
#
loop_
_entity.id
_entity.type
_entity.pdbx_description
1 polymer ?
#
loop_
_entity_poly.entity_id
_entity_poly.type
_entity_poly.pdbx_seq_one_letter_code
_entity_poly.pdbx_strand_id
1 'polypeptide(L)'
;MRSLLFSFVWLYALPLQAQVEAPKTEFADYLVAPVHVHRLITPGELNLTTTLTAQDIEEIFLQVNRIWGHAGIHFPIATLTTEAAALPNAYRQNYRSRNLRWMLALRPPNTRTPDHFHVYYLKRFLANGVYIGPGGMFVKDMAKLWKVENGIEKPIPRVTSHELGHALTLKHRQEATNLMASGTSGWTLNETEIEQSRAAAQKLKWIRPAKEILTKADALYLEGKRPEAREQYRLIAGIPLHCPETTRAKLRLKPRP
;
A
#
# COMPACT_ATOMS: atom_id res chain seq x y z
N MET A 1 13.27 60.82 23.15
CA MET A 1 12.97 60.05 21.92
C MET A 1 13.11 58.58 22.24
N ARG A 2 12.00 57.85 22.37
CA ARG A 2 11.98 56.39 22.60
C ARG A 2 11.63 55.68 21.30
N SER A 3 12.58 54.96 20.71
CA SER A 3 12.37 54.16 19.50
C SER A 3 11.59 52.87 19.87
N LEU A 4 10.41 52.70 19.31
CA LEU A 4 9.64 51.46 19.34
C LEU A 4 10.13 50.55 18.21
N LEU A 5 10.79 49.44 18.57
CA LEU A 5 11.14 48.36 17.69
C LEU A 5 9.89 47.49 17.49
N PHE A 6 9.29 47.53 16.29
CA PHE A 6 8.26 46.55 15.90
C PHE A 6 8.92 45.25 15.41
N SER A 7 8.82 44.22 16.23
CA SER A 7 9.20 42.85 15.81
C SER A 7 8.09 42.27 14.93
N PHE A 8 8.35 42.14 13.64
CA PHE A 8 7.50 41.39 12.71
C PHE A 8 7.70 39.89 12.95
N VAL A 9 6.74 39.24 13.55
CA VAL A 9 6.66 37.76 13.62
C VAL A 9 6.11 37.27 12.29
N TRP A 10 6.97 36.70 11.46
CA TRP A 10 6.55 35.97 10.27
C TRP A 10 5.94 34.64 10.70
N LEU A 11 4.60 34.53 10.71
CA LEU A 11 3.94 33.24 10.77
C LEU A 11 4.16 32.54 9.41
N TYR A 12 5.06 31.57 9.37
CA TYR A 12 5.13 30.61 8.29
C TYR A 12 3.87 29.76 8.35
N ALA A 13 2.90 30.05 7.50
CA ALA A 13 1.81 29.14 7.21
C ALA A 13 2.42 27.92 6.49
N LEU A 14 2.56 26.81 7.21
CA LEU A 14 2.90 25.52 6.61
C LEU A 14 1.80 25.21 5.57
N PRO A 15 2.17 24.86 4.32
CA PRO A 15 1.16 24.50 3.33
C PRO A 15 0.35 23.34 3.86
N LEU A 16 -0.97 23.50 3.90
CA LEU A 16 -1.92 22.43 4.20
C LEU A 16 -1.70 21.35 3.13
N GLN A 17 -0.98 20.30 3.46
CA GLN A 17 -0.79 19.17 2.56
C GLN A 17 -2.17 18.60 2.24
N ALA A 18 -2.52 18.53 0.95
CA ALA A 18 -3.73 17.88 0.50
C ALA A 18 -3.67 16.40 0.93
N GLN A 19 -4.23 16.11 2.11
CA GLN A 19 -4.36 14.75 2.62
C GLN A 19 -5.60 14.14 1.98
N VAL A 20 -5.49 12.88 1.58
CA VAL A 20 -6.66 12.09 1.19
C VAL A 20 -7.68 12.18 2.32
N GLU A 21 -8.88 12.68 2.02
CA GLU A 21 -9.96 12.77 3.01
C GLU A 21 -10.26 11.37 3.58
N ALA A 22 -10.73 11.34 4.82
CA ALA A 22 -11.23 10.10 5.40
C ALA A 22 -12.43 9.58 4.59
N PRO A 23 -12.58 8.26 4.42
CA PRO A 23 -13.71 7.69 3.69
C PRO A 23 -15.05 8.15 4.29
N LYS A 24 -15.97 8.61 3.45
CA LYS A 24 -17.31 9.06 3.86
C LYS A 24 -18.28 7.89 4.02
N THR A 25 -17.96 6.72 3.48
CA THR A 25 -18.81 5.53 3.51
C THR A 25 -18.30 4.57 4.58
N GLU A 26 -19.15 4.26 5.54
CA GLU A 26 -18.90 3.19 6.50
C GLU A 26 -19.28 1.85 5.86
N PHE A 27 -18.33 0.94 5.79
CA PHE A 27 -18.59 -0.42 5.39
C PHE A 27 -18.86 -1.25 6.63
N ALA A 28 -19.99 -1.97 6.64
CA ALA A 28 -20.32 -2.91 7.72
C ALA A 28 -19.27 -4.04 7.83
N ASP A 29 -18.47 -4.26 6.77
CA ASP A 29 -17.49 -5.32 6.68
C ASP A 29 -16.26 -4.85 5.90
N TYR A 30 -15.18 -4.60 6.63
CA TYR A 30 -13.86 -4.31 6.05
C TYR A 30 -13.18 -5.60 5.62
N LEU A 31 -12.76 -5.66 4.35
CA LEU A 31 -11.94 -6.75 3.83
C LEU A 31 -10.46 -6.48 4.11
N VAL A 32 -9.79 -7.44 4.70
CA VAL A 32 -8.37 -7.34 5.07
C VAL A 32 -7.55 -8.19 4.12
N ALA A 33 -6.70 -7.54 3.35
CA ALA A 33 -5.86 -8.11 2.30
C ALA A 33 -4.37 -7.96 2.65
N PRO A 34 -3.76 -8.89 3.41
CA PRO A 34 -2.37 -8.81 3.82
C PRO A 34 -1.41 -8.77 2.62
N VAL A 35 -0.36 -7.96 2.72
CA VAL A 35 0.63 -7.75 1.65
C VAL A 35 2.02 -8.11 2.14
N HIS A 36 2.76 -8.87 1.33
CA HIS A 36 4.20 -9.08 1.50
C HIS A 36 4.95 -8.01 0.72
N VAL A 37 5.75 -7.24 1.41
CA VAL A 37 6.52 -6.12 0.84
C VAL A 37 7.99 -6.49 0.79
N HIS A 38 8.61 -6.33 -0.37
CA HIS A 38 9.99 -6.67 -0.65
C HIS A 38 10.76 -5.43 -1.08
N ARG A 39 11.72 -5.01 -0.27
CA ARG A 39 12.70 -3.99 -0.64
C ARG A 39 13.84 -4.68 -1.37
N LEU A 40 13.95 -4.48 -2.68
CA LEU A 40 15.09 -5.02 -3.42
C LEU A 40 16.33 -4.14 -3.17
N ILE A 41 17.37 -4.74 -2.60
CA ILE A 41 18.68 -4.13 -2.40
C ILE A 41 19.71 -5.08 -2.98
N THR A 42 20.20 -4.77 -4.17
CA THR A 42 21.08 -5.65 -4.95
C THR A 42 22.49 -5.05 -5.05
N PRO A 43 23.48 -5.61 -4.37
CA PRO A 43 24.85 -5.11 -4.41
C PRO A 43 25.36 -4.95 -5.86
N GLY A 44 25.97 -3.81 -6.17
CA GLY A 44 26.48 -3.51 -7.50
C GLY A 44 25.45 -3.12 -8.56
N GLU A 45 24.13 -3.19 -8.23
CA GLU A 45 23.03 -2.88 -9.17
C GLU A 45 22.19 -1.70 -8.66
N LEU A 46 22.67 -0.49 -8.88
CA LEU A 46 22.03 0.74 -8.36
C LEU A 46 20.57 0.90 -8.80
N ASN A 47 20.20 0.45 -10.00
CA ASN A 47 18.82 0.55 -10.49
C ASN A 47 17.88 -0.45 -9.83
N LEU A 48 18.39 -1.55 -9.32
CA LEU A 48 17.66 -2.59 -8.60
C LEU A 48 17.68 -2.38 -7.08
N THR A 49 18.41 -1.36 -6.61
CA THR A 49 18.51 -1.06 -5.17
C THR A 49 17.58 0.08 -4.82
N THR A 50 16.49 -0.26 -4.12
CA THR A 50 15.55 0.76 -3.60
C THR A 50 16.23 1.65 -2.57
N THR A 51 15.86 2.93 -2.56
CA THR A 51 16.28 3.90 -1.55
C THR A 51 15.27 4.03 -0.41
N LEU A 52 14.09 3.42 -0.56
CA LEU A 52 13.04 3.48 0.46
C LEU A 52 13.47 2.72 1.73
N THR A 53 13.32 3.36 2.87
CA THR A 53 13.51 2.75 4.19
C THR A 53 12.28 1.94 4.61
N ALA A 54 12.37 1.21 5.73
CA ALA A 54 11.21 0.55 6.31
C ALA A 54 10.13 1.56 6.72
N GLN A 55 10.53 2.70 7.28
CA GLN A 55 9.63 3.77 7.66
C GLN A 55 8.92 4.38 6.44
N ASP A 56 9.63 4.59 5.32
CA ASP A 56 9.00 5.08 4.09
C ASP A 56 7.92 4.10 3.61
N ILE A 57 8.16 2.79 3.70
CA ILE A 57 7.17 1.77 3.34
C ILE A 57 5.93 1.83 4.24
N GLU A 58 6.12 1.99 5.55
CA GLU A 58 5.00 2.16 6.49
C GLU A 58 4.16 3.40 6.14
N GLU A 59 4.80 4.53 5.85
CA GLU A 59 4.11 5.76 5.41
C GLU A 59 3.39 5.57 4.07
N ILE A 60 3.98 4.84 3.11
CA ILE A 60 3.35 4.50 1.85
C ILE A 60 2.06 3.71 2.10
N PHE A 61 2.12 2.67 2.91
CA PHE A 61 0.94 1.83 3.18
C PHE A 61 -0.10 2.53 4.05
N LEU A 62 0.27 3.51 4.87
CA LEU A 62 -0.69 4.39 5.53
C LEU A 62 -1.54 5.15 4.50
N GLN A 63 -0.91 5.68 3.44
CA GLN A 63 -1.63 6.38 2.36
C GLN A 63 -2.40 5.41 1.45
N VAL A 64 -1.84 4.25 1.11
CA VAL A 64 -2.54 3.17 0.40
C VAL A 64 -3.85 2.82 1.11
N ASN A 65 -3.78 2.65 2.44
CA ASN A 65 -4.96 2.31 3.24
C ASN A 65 -5.98 3.45 3.35
N ARG A 66 -5.56 4.71 3.25
CA ARG A 66 -6.50 5.83 3.14
C ARG A 66 -7.26 5.79 1.81
N ILE A 67 -6.58 5.52 0.70
CA ILE A 67 -7.19 5.40 -0.63
C ILE A 67 -8.20 4.25 -0.63
N TRP A 68 -7.76 3.05 -0.27
CA TRP A 68 -8.57 1.85 -0.32
C TRP A 68 -9.62 1.75 0.79
N GLY A 69 -9.49 2.57 1.83
CA GLY A 69 -10.53 2.76 2.85
C GLY A 69 -11.86 3.20 2.24
N HIS A 70 -11.83 3.97 1.13
CA HIS A 70 -13.02 4.36 0.37
C HIS A 70 -13.74 3.17 -0.31
N ALA A 71 -13.05 2.04 -0.47
CA ALA A 71 -13.61 0.78 -0.96
C ALA A 71 -13.84 -0.25 0.17
N GLY A 72 -13.61 0.10 1.43
CA GLY A 72 -13.71 -0.82 2.56
C GLY A 72 -12.71 -1.97 2.47
N ILE A 73 -11.53 -1.73 1.90
CA ILE A 73 -10.43 -2.70 1.80
C ILE A 73 -9.22 -2.15 2.56
N HIS A 74 -8.60 -2.99 3.36
CA HIS A 74 -7.41 -2.66 4.14
C HIS A 74 -6.25 -3.59 3.76
N PHE A 75 -5.09 -3.00 3.47
CA PHE A 75 -3.86 -3.69 3.09
C PHE A 75 -2.81 -3.58 4.21
N PRO A 76 -2.86 -4.41 5.26
CA PRO A 76 -1.79 -4.44 6.25
C PRO A 76 -0.53 -5.05 5.67
N ILE A 77 0.63 -4.56 6.07
CA ILE A 77 1.92 -5.19 5.79
C ILE A 77 2.01 -6.45 6.65
N ALA A 78 1.94 -7.63 6.01
CA ALA A 78 2.13 -8.91 6.69
C ALA A 78 3.61 -9.18 6.96
N THR A 79 4.46 -8.91 5.96
CA THR A 79 5.91 -9.00 6.08
C THR A 79 6.57 -7.85 5.32
N LEU A 80 7.70 -7.38 5.84
CA LEU A 80 8.58 -6.43 5.18
C LEU A 80 9.99 -7.03 5.18
N THR A 81 10.47 -7.39 3.98
CA THR A 81 11.78 -8.01 3.81
C THR A 81 12.73 -7.12 3.00
N THR A 82 14.01 -7.37 3.14
CA THR A 82 15.06 -6.74 2.33
C THR A 82 15.87 -7.86 1.69
N GLU A 83 15.88 -7.91 0.35
CA GLU A 83 16.40 -9.04 -0.40
C GLU A 83 17.11 -8.55 -1.67
N ALA A 84 18.09 -9.33 -2.16
CA ALA A 84 18.69 -9.08 -3.46
C ALA A 84 17.78 -9.62 -4.58
N ALA A 85 17.81 -8.96 -5.74
CA ALA A 85 17.15 -9.48 -6.93
C ALA A 85 17.75 -10.84 -7.33
N ALA A 86 16.92 -11.81 -7.70
CA ALA A 86 17.37 -13.18 -8.00
C ALA A 86 18.25 -13.24 -9.27
N LEU A 87 17.84 -12.57 -10.34
CA LEU A 87 18.57 -12.56 -11.63
C LEU A 87 18.78 -11.11 -12.10
N PRO A 88 19.73 -10.35 -11.50
CA PRO A 88 19.95 -8.94 -11.85
C PRO A 88 20.34 -8.74 -13.32
N ASN A 89 20.97 -9.72 -13.98
CA ASN A 89 21.28 -9.65 -15.41
C ASN A 89 20.02 -9.53 -16.28
N ALA A 90 18.87 -10.05 -15.85
CA ALA A 90 17.61 -9.87 -16.57
C ALA A 90 17.24 -8.39 -16.72
N TYR A 91 17.56 -7.56 -15.74
CA TYR A 91 17.39 -6.11 -15.84
C TYR A 91 18.24 -5.51 -16.96
N ARG A 92 19.55 -5.81 -17.00
CA ARG A 92 20.47 -5.27 -18.01
C ARG A 92 20.10 -5.70 -19.43
N GLN A 93 19.72 -6.97 -19.60
CA GLN A 93 19.37 -7.53 -20.92
C GLN A 93 18.02 -7.01 -21.43
N ASN A 94 17.04 -6.79 -20.56
CA ASN A 94 15.67 -6.58 -20.94
C ASN A 94 15.10 -5.20 -20.53
N TYR A 95 15.89 -4.32 -19.92
CA TYR A 95 15.43 -3.01 -19.43
C TYR A 95 14.67 -2.20 -20.49
N ARG A 96 15.13 -2.25 -21.75
CA ARG A 96 14.51 -1.52 -22.87
C ARG A 96 13.38 -2.31 -23.56
N SER A 97 13.18 -3.55 -23.18
CA SER A 97 12.05 -4.34 -23.67
C SER A 97 10.73 -3.72 -23.26
N ARG A 98 9.77 -3.66 -24.18
CA ARG A 98 8.40 -3.26 -23.84
C ARG A 98 7.64 -4.34 -23.07
N ASN A 99 8.17 -5.57 -23.05
CA ASN A 99 7.59 -6.68 -22.32
C ASN A 99 8.11 -6.68 -20.86
N LEU A 100 7.38 -6.11 -19.93
CA LEU A 100 7.78 -6.03 -18.53
C LEU A 100 7.75 -7.39 -17.78
N ARG A 101 7.28 -8.48 -18.41
CA ARG A 101 7.24 -9.80 -17.76
C ARG A 101 8.63 -10.32 -17.33
N TRP A 102 9.71 -9.83 -17.93
CA TRP A 102 11.06 -10.16 -17.49
C TRP A 102 11.34 -9.78 -16.03
N MET A 103 10.59 -8.80 -15.48
CA MET A 103 10.74 -8.40 -14.08
C MET A 103 10.43 -9.54 -13.12
N LEU A 104 9.64 -10.53 -13.54
CA LEU A 104 9.39 -11.74 -12.75
C LEU A 104 10.68 -12.51 -12.41
N ALA A 105 11.73 -12.37 -13.23
CA ALA A 105 13.04 -12.96 -12.97
C ALA A 105 13.81 -12.30 -11.81
N LEU A 106 13.40 -11.09 -11.41
CA LEU A 106 14.01 -10.37 -10.28
C LEU A 106 13.51 -10.87 -8.92
N ARG A 107 12.39 -11.58 -8.88
CA ARG A 107 11.78 -12.02 -7.62
C ARG A 107 12.68 -13.03 -6.89
N PRO A 108 13.00 -12.80 -5.62
CA PRO A 108 13.67 -13.80 -4.80
C PRO A 108 12.86 -15.12 -4.77
N PRO A 109 13.51 -16.30 -4.77
CA PRO A 109 12.81 -17.58 -4.88
C PRO A 109 11.77 -17.84 -3.79
N ASN A 110 12.07 -17.45 -2.55
CA ASN A 110 11.20 -17.59 -1.38
C ASN A 110 9.96 -16.69 -1.41
N THR A 111 9.87 -15.75 -2.35
CA THR A 111 8.74 -14.81 -2.48
C THR A 111 7.78 -15.18 -3.60
N ARG A 112 7.88 -16.38 -4.17
CA ARG A 112 7.09 -16.82 -5.33
C ARG A 112 5.83 -17.57 -4.95
N THR A 113 5.21 -17.20 -3.83
CA THR A 113 3.97 -17.83 -3.37
C THR A 113 2.74 -17.13 -3.96
N PRO A 114 1.69 -17.86 -4.35
CA PRO A 114 0.49 -17.28 -4.96
C PRO A 114 -0.59 -16.87 -3.94
N ASP A 115 -0.33 -17.02 -2.66
CA ASP A 115 -1.30 -16.96 -1.57
C ASP A 115 -1.44 -15.57 -0.93
N HIS A 116 -0.70 -14.56 -1.43
CA HIS A 116 -0.75 -13.17 -0.98
C HIS A 116 -0.41 -12.21 -2.12
N PHE A 117 -0.64 -10.92 -1.90
CA PHE A 117 -0.09 -9.89 -2.77
C PHE A 117 1.38 -9.64 -2.41
N HIS A 118 2.24 -9.62 -3.43
CA HIS A 118 3.65 -9.30 -3.30
C HIS A 118 3.95 -7.98 -4.00
N VAL A 119 4.52 -7.03 -3.27
CA VAL A 119 4.95 -5.72 -3.78
C VAL A 119 6.46 -5.60 -3.69
N TYR A 120 7.12 -5.43 -4.82
CA TYR A 120 8.58 -5.27 -4.92
C TYR A 120 8.93 -3.82 -5.21
N TYR A 121 9.69 -3.19 -4.35
CA TYR A 121 10.22 -1.85 -4.56
C TYR A 121 11.65 -1.90 -5.07
N LEU A 122 11.93 -1.15 -6.14
CA LEU A 122 13.26 -0.97 -6.70
C LEU A 122 13.42 0.45 -7.23
N LYS A 123 14.66 0.90 -7.40
CA LYS A 123 14.94 2.30 -7.71
C LYS A 123 14.37 2.74 -9.06
N ARG A 124 14.56 1.93 -10.13
CA ARG A 124 14.24 2.37 -11.49
C ARG A 124 13.89 1.25 -12.45
N PHE A 125 12.82 1.44 -13.20
CA PHE A 125 12.48 0.69 -14.42
C PHE A 125 11.58 1.56 -15.32
N LEU A 126 11.15 1.07 -16.49
CA LEU A 126 10.49 1.89 -17.51
C LEU A 126 9.15 2.45 -17.07
N ALA A 127 8.29 1.65 -16.46
CA ALA A 127 6.99 2.09 -15.93
C ALA A 127 7.12 2.76 -14.56
N ASN A 128 6.08 3.38 -14.04
CA ASN A 128 6.00 3.80 -12.64
C ASN A 128 5.71 2.62 -11.72
N GLY A 129 4.78 1.76 -12.13
CA GLY A 129 4.44 0.49 -11.52
C GLY A 129 4.06 -0.52 -12.60
N VAL A 130 3.97 -1.79 -12.23
CA VAL A 130 3.43 -2.86 -13.08
C VAL A 130 2.95 -4.02 -12.24
N TYR A 131 1.71 -4.43 -12.46
CA TYR A 131 1.16 -5.69 -11.95
C TYR A 131 1.34 -6.80 -13.00
N ILE A 132 1.94 -7.93 -12.61
CA ILE A 132 2.22 -9.04 -13.51
C ILE A 132 1.51 -10.32 -13.00
N GLY A 133 0.21 -10.21 -12.78
CA GLY A 133 -0.62 -11.34 -12.32
C GLY A 133 -0.15 -11.88 -10.96
N PRO A 134 -0.36 -13.17 -10.68
CA PRO A 134 0.04 -13.79 -9.40
C PRO A 134 1.54 -13.69 -9.12
N GLY A 135 2.33 -13.25 -10.11
CA GLY A 135 3.76 -12.99 -9.95
C GLY A 135 4.09 -11.80 -9.07
N GLY A 136 3.14 -10.95 -8.75
CA GLY A 136 3.34 -9.77 -7.94
C GLY A 136 3.35 -8.46 -8.72
N MET A 137 3.62 -7.39 -8.02
CA MET A 137 3.69 -6.05 -8.58
C MET A 137 5.02 -5.38 -8.24
N PHE A 138 5.51 -4.56 -9.17
CA PHE A 138 6.75 -3.82 -9.02
C PHE A 138 6.45 -2.33 -9.05
N VAL A 139 7.05 -1.59 -8.13
CA VAL A 139 6.89 -0.14 -8.01
C VAL A 139 8.28 0.50 -7.93
N LYS A 140 8.49 1.58 -8.67
CA LYS A 140 9.79 2.27 -8.64
C LYS A 140 9.78 3.47 -7.69
N ASP A 141 10.90 3.70 -7.01
CA ASP A 141 11.09 4.83 -6.09
C ASP A 141 10.94 6.18 -6.79
N MET A 142 11.40 6.26 -8.04
CA MET A 142 11.40 7.48 -8.84
C MET A 142 10.13 7.65 -9.68
N ALA A 143 8.99 7.17 -9.20
CA ALA A 143 7.71 7.35 -9.89
C ALA A 143 7.38 8.84 -10.05
N LYS A 144 6.84 9.20 -11.22
CA LYS A 144 6.39 10.57 -11.54
C LYS A 144 4.98 10.50 -12.09
N LEU A 145 4.14 11.38 -11.60
CA LEU A 145 2.74 11.48 -12.00
C LEU A 145 2.41 12.90 -12.43
N TRP A 146 1.52 13.04 -13.37
CA TRP A 146 0.94 14.32 -13.74
C TRP A 146 -0.05 14.72 -12.66
N LYS A 147 0.11 15.94 -12.15
CA LYS A 147 -0.75 16.47 -11.10
C LYS A 147 -2.14 16.74 -11.67
N VAL A 148 -3.15 16.29 -10.94
CA VAL A 148 -4.54 16.66 -11.15
C VAL A 148 -5.06 17.39 -9.92
N GLU A 149 -6.13 18.16 -10.09
CA GLU A 149 -6.77 18.84 -8.96
C GLU A 149 -7.20 17.81 -7.89
N ASN A 150 -6.93 18.12 -6.63
CA ASN A 150 -7.15 17.23 -5.47
C ASN A 150 -6.47 15.86 -5.58
N GLY A 151 -5.45 15.74 -6.44
CA GLY A 151 -4.66 14.52 -6.58
C GLY A 151 -3.66 14.33 -5.44
N ILE A 152 -3.11 13.12 -5.31
CA ILE A 152 -2.12 12.77 -4.29
C ILE A 152 -0.76 13.37 -4.65
N GLU A 153 -0.10 14.02 -3.69
CA GLU A 153 1.22 14.62 -3.90
C GLU A 153 2.33 13.57 -4.05
N LYS A 154 2.31 12.55 -3.20
CA LYS A 154 3.35 11.49 -3.19
C LYS A 154 3.02 10.43 -4.24
N PRO A 155 3.86 10.25 -5.30
CA PRO A 155 3.56 9.31 -6.38
C PRO A 155 3.49 7.85 -5.96
N ILE A 156 4.40 7.41 -5.06
CA ILE A 156 4.58 5.99 -4.74
C ILE A 156 3.34 5.35 -4.10
N PRO A 157 2.68 5.95 -3.09
CA PRO A 157 1.44 5.40 -2.54
C PRO A 157 0.34 5.26 -3.61
N ARG A 158 0.22 6.26 -4.49
CA ARG A 158 -0.77 6.23 -5.57
C ARG A 158 -0.46 5.13 -6.58
N VAL A 159 0.80 4.98 -7.00
CA VAL A 159 1.20 3.90 -7.92
C VAL A 159 0.98 2.54 -7.28
N THR A 160 1.39 2.35 -6.02
CA THR A 160 1.13 1.10 -5.28
C THR A 160 -0.36 0.77 -5.25
N SER A 161 -1.21 1.77 -4.95
CA SER A 161 -2.68 1.59 -4.94
C SER A 161 -3.24 1.23 -6.31
N HIS A 162 -2.69 1.80 -7.38
CA HIS A 162 -3.07 1.49 -8.77
C HIS A 162 -2.76 0.03 -9.13
N GLU A 163 -1.56 -0.46 -8.80
CA GLU A 163 -1.18 -1.85 -9.08
C GLU A 163 -2.00 -2.85 -8.24
N LEU A 164 -2.33 -2.50 -6.98
CA LEU A 164 -3.29 -3.25 -6.17
C LEU A 164 -4.69 -3.28 -6.81
N GLY A 165 -5.10 -2.18 -7.47
CA GLY A 165 -6.34 -2.13 -8.26
C GLY A 165 -6.35 -3.16 -9.39
N HIS A 166 -5.24 -3.29 -10.12
CA HIS A 166 -5.09 -4.34 -11.13
C HIS A 166 -5.14 -5.75 -10.52
N ALA A 167 -4.53 -5.94 -9.35
CA ALA A 167 -4.61 -7.20 -8.63
C ALA A 167 -6.04 -7.54 -8.19
N LEU A 168 -6.88 -6.54 -7.99
CA LEU A 168 -8.32 -6.64 -7.73
C LEU A 168 -9.18 -6.50 -9.00
N THR A 169 -8.59 -6.81 -10.15
CA THR A 169 -9.25 -6.91 -11.47
C THR A 169 -9.71 -5.59 -12.11
N LEU A 170 -9.36 -4.43 -11.53
CA LEU A 170 -9.69 -3.14 -12.11
C LEU A 170 -8.86 -2.88 -13.37
N LYS A 171 -9.49 -2.28 -14.38
CA LYS A 171 -8.87 -1.91 -15.65
C LYS A 171 -8.54 -0.41 -15.66
N HIS A 172 -7.65 0.00 -16.55
CA HIS A 172 -7.36 1.42 -16.76
C HIS A 172 -8.62 2.23 -17.09
N ARG A 173 -8.62 3.51 -16.68
CA ARG A 173 -9.64 4.51 -16.95
C ARG A 173 -9.04 5.71 -17.67
N GLN A 174 -9.91 6.48 -18.32
CA GLN A 174 -9.49 7.73 -19.00
C GLN A 174 -9.68 8.96 -18.09
N GLU A 175 -10.52 8.87 -17.08
CA GLU A 175 -10.80 9.95 -16.15
C GLU A 175 -9.57 10.24 -15.28
N ALA A 176 -8.99 11.43 -15.41
CA ALA A 176 -7.69 11.78 -14.83
C ALA A 176 -7.67 11.76 -13.28
N THR A 177 -8.83 11.99 -12.63
CA THR A 177 -8.97 11.94 -11.16
C THR A 177 -9.11 10.53 -10.61
N ASN A 178 -9.40 9.55 -11.50
CA ASN A 178 -9.60 8.16 -11.10
C ASN A 178 -8.26 7.47 -10.75
N LEU A 179 -8.28 6.60 -9.74
CA LEU A 179 -7.13 5.79 -9.34
C LEU A 179 -6.60 4.93 -10.50
N MET A 180 -7.45 4.45 -11.38
CA MET A 180 -7.05 3.59 -12.49
C MET A 180 -6.64 4.35 -13.75
N ALA A 181 -6.59 5.70 -13.72
CA ALA A 181 -6.00 6.49 -14.81
C ALA A 181 -4.49 6.35 -14.81
N SER A 182 -3.90 6.07 -16.00
CA SER A 182 -2.45 5.90 -16.11
C SER A 182 -1.71 7.23 -16.00
N GLY A 183 -0.67 7.26 -15.17
CA GLY A 183 0.29 8.37 -15.10
C GLY A 183 -0.19 9.64 -14.41
N THR A 184 -1.41 9.68 -13.86
CA THR A 184 -1.95 10.83 -13.13
C THR A 184 -1.89 10.66 -11.62
N SER A 185 -2.05 11.75 -10.86
CA SER A 185 -2.13 11.73 -9.40
C SER A 185 -3.56 11.50 -8.86
N GLY A 186 -4.52 11.19 -9.74
CA GLY A 186 -5.90 10.85 -9.36
C GLY A 186 -5.97 9.60 -8.47
N TRP A 187 -6.94 9.56 -7.56
CA TRP A 187 -7.03 8.48 -6.56
C TRP A 187 -8.46 8.01 -6.26
N THR A 188 -9.45 8.61 -6.91
CA THR A 188 -10.86 8.27 -6.67
C THR A 188 -11.23 6.95 -7.32
N LEU A 189 -12.16 6.24 -6.73
CA LEU A 189 -12.83 5.07 -7.29
C LEU A 189 -14.33 5.37 -7.38
N ASN A 190 -14.98 4.96 -8.47
CA ASN A 190 -16.43 5.02 -8.57
C ASN A 190 -17.09 3.78 -7.93
N GLU A 191 -18.42 3.81 -7.78
CA GLU A 191 -19.17 2.74 -7.11
C GLU A 191 -18.96 1.38 -7.79
N THR A 192 -19.00 1.31 -9.12
CA THR A 192 -18.77 0.06 -9.89
C THR A 192 -17.38 -0.50 -9.61
N GLU A 193 -16.35 0.33 -9.53
CA GLU A 193 -14.98 -0.10 -9.22
C GLU A 193 -14.85 -0.58 -7.77
N ILE A 194 -15.53 0.07 -6.85
CA ILE A 194 -15.61 -0.37 -5.44
C ILE A 194 -16.26 -1.75 -5.36
N GLU A 195 -17.42 -1.93 -5.98
CA GLU A 195 -18.12 -3.22 -6.02
C GLU A 195 -17.27 -4.32 -6.68
N GLN A 196 -16.67 -4.02 -7.84
CA GLN A 196 -15.81 -4.96 -8.58
C GLN A 196 -14.59 -5.37 -7.75
N SER A 197 -13.89 -4.42 -7.14
CA SER A 197 -12.70 -4.70 -6.33
C SER A 197 -13.03 -5.52 -5.08
N ARG A 198 -14.14 -5.22 -4.40
CA ARG A 198 -14.61 -5.99 -3.25
C ARG A 198 -15.02 -7.40 -3.65
N ALA A 199 -15.76 -7.56 -4.74
CA ALA A 199 -16.15 -8.88 -5.27
C ALA A 199 -14.92 -9.72 -5.68
N ALA A 200 -13.88 -9.10 -6.24
CA ALA A 200 -12.63 -9.76 -6.55
C ALA A 200 -11.87 -10.16 -5.28
N ALA A 201 -11.79 -9.28 -4.29
CA ALA A 201 -11.15 -9.56 -3.02
C ALA A 201 -11.80 -10.74 -2.28
N GLN A 202 -13.12 -10.81 -2.24
CA GLN A 202 -13.88 -11.89 -1.59
C GLN A 202 -13.65 -13.29 -2.21
N LYS A 203 -13.20 -13.37 -3.47
CA LYS A 203 -12.84 -14.64 -4.12
C LYS A 203 -11.47 -15.18 -3.70
N LEU A 204 -10.63 -14.34 -3.09
CA LEU A 204 -9.30 -14.72 -2.65
C LEU A 204 -9.36 -15.29 -1.23
N LYS A 205 -9.07 -16.58 -1.07
CA LYS A 205 -9.22 -17.32 0.20
C LYS A 205 -8.42 -16.75 1.38
N TRP A 206 -7.38 -15.99 1.11
CA TRP A 206 -6.52 -15.36 2.12
C TRP A 206 -6.94 -13.94 2.49
N ILE A 207 -7.91 -13.34 1.77
CA ILE A 207 -8.56 -12.10 2.15
C ILE A 207 -9.79 -12.42 3.00
N ARG A 208 -9.86 -11.83 4.17
CA ARG A 208 -10.92 -12.13 5.15
C ARG A 208 -11.56 -10.85 5.70
N PRO A 209 -12.85 -10.94 6.09
CA PRO A 209 -13.51 -9.88 6.83
C PRO A 209 -12.80 -9.55 8.15
N ALA A 210 -12.74 -8.28 8.51
CA ALA A 210 -12.13 -7.84 9.77
C ALA A 210 -12.78 -8.49 10.99
N LYS A 211 -14.11 -8.70 10.95
CA LYS A 211 -14.87 -9.39 11.99
C LYS A 211 -14.41 -10.84 12.19
N GLU A 212 -14.16 -11.55 11.11
CA GLU A 212 -13.67 -12.94 11.17
C GLU A 212 -12.28 -13.01 11.79
N ILE A 213 -11.38 -12.07 11.39
CA ILE A 213 -10.03 -11.97 11.95
C ILE A 213 -10.11 -11.68 13.46
N LEU A 214 -10.98 -10.76 13.88
CA LEU A 214 -11.17 -10.45 15.29
C LEU A 214 -11.64 -11.68 16.07
N THR A 215 -12.66 -12.41 15.56
CA THR A 215 -13.17 -13.61 16.19
C THR A 215 -12.08 -14.66 16.40
N LYS A 216 -11.24 -14.87 15.35
CA LYS A 216 -10.08 -15.79 15.45
C LYS A 216 -9.06 -15.29 16.47
N ALA A 217 -8.75 -14.00 16.47
CA ALA A 217 -7.81 -13.40 17.42
C ALA A 217 -8.26 -13.56 18.87
N ASP A 218 -9.57 -13.35 19.14
CA ASP A 218 -10.16 -13.53 20.46
C ASP A 218 -10.11 -15.00 20.91
N ALA A 219 -10.41 -15.94 20.03
CA ALA A 219 -10.29 -17.38 20.31
C ALA A 219 -8.85 -17.76 20.70
N LEU A 220 -7.85 -17.38 19.89
CA LEU A 220 -6.45 -17.59 20.18
C LEU A 220 -6.03 -16.97 21.52
N TYR A 221 -6.55 -15.78 21.83
CA TYR A 221 -6.26 -15.10 23.09
C TYR A 221 -6.80 -15.90 24.30
N LEU A 222 -8.01 -16.43 24.20
CA LEU A 222 -8.64 -17.25 25.25
C LEU A 222 -7.93 -18.60 25.43
N GLU A 223 -7.40 -19.18 24.35
CA GLU A 223 -6.57 -20.40 24.38
C GLU A 223 -5.15 -20.16 24.95
N GLY A 224 -4.80 -18.93 25.33
CA GLY A 224 -3.47 -18.59 25.81
C GLY A 224 -2.41 -18.39 24.74
N LYS A 225 -2.74 -18.54 23.46
CA LYS A 225 -1.88 -18.33 22.28
C LYS A 225 -1.73 -16.83 21.98
N ARG A 226 -1.14 -16.10 22.93
CA ARG A 226 -1.07 -14.63 22.90
C ARG A 226 -0.24 -14.08 21.74
N PRO A 227 0.93 -14.64 21.36
CA PRO A 227 1.70 -14.15 20.23
C PRO A 227 0.88 -14.19 18.93
N GLU A 228 0.24 -15.33 18.63
CA GLU A 228 -0.56 -15.54 17.43
C GLU A 228 -1.81 -14.63 17.42
N ALA A 229 -2.46 -14.47 18.57
CA ALA A 229 -3.57 -13.52 18.72
C ALA A 229 -3.14 -12.09 18.42
N ARG A 230 -1.95 -11.66 18.90
CA ARG A 230 -1.41 -10.32 18.63
C ARG A 230 -1.15 -10.09 17.15
N GLU A 231 -0.67 -11.08 16.42
CA GLU A 231 -0.50 -10.97 14.97
C GLU A 231 -1.83 -10.73 14.26
N GLN A 232 -2.89 -11.46 14.62
CA GLN A 232 -4.21 -11.25 14.04
C GLN A 232 -4.77 -9.86 14.40
N TYR A 233 -4.63 -9.41 15.65
CA TYR A 233 -5.06 -8.06 16.04
C TYR A 233 -4.32 -6.96 15.27
N ARG A 234 -3.03 -7.12 14.96
CA ARG A 234 -2.25 -6.14 14.17
C ARG A 234 -2.83 -5.95 12.77
N LEU A 235 -3.32 -7.01 12.14
CA LEU A 235 -3.88 -6.94 10.79
C LEU A 235 -5.08 -5.97 10.70
N ILE A 236 -5.85 -5.82 11.77
CA ILE A 236 -7.07 -5.00 11.80
C ILE A 236 -6.92 -3.69 12.59
N ALA A 237 -5.90 -3.58 13.44
CA ALA A 237 -5.67 -2.37 14.24
C ALA A 237 -5.31 -1.14 13.40
N GLY A 238 -4.79 -1.35 12.19
CA GLY A 238 -4.41 -0.30 11.23
C GLY A 238 -5.55 0.21 10.36
N ILE A 239 -6.76 -0.35 10.43
CA ILE A 239 -7.92 0.12 9.67
C ILE A 239 -8.18 1.60 10.02
N PRO A 240 -8.24 2.52 9.03
CA PRO A 240 -8.28 3.96 9.31
C PRO A 240 -9.53 4.43 10.04
N LEU A 241 -10.65 3.74 9.85
CA LEU A 241 -11.93 4.08 10.48
C LEU A 241 -12.06 3.46 11.86
N HIS A 242 -12.79 4.14 12.75
CA HIS A 242 -13.17 3.61 14.06
C HIS A 242 -14.28 2.58 13.92
N CYS A 243 -13.97 1.39 13.42
CA CYS A 243 -14.88 0.27 13.51
C CYS A 243 -14.72 -0.46 14.86
N PRO A 244 -15.77 -1.16 15.35
CA PRO A 244 -15.68 -1.90 16.62
C PRO A 244 -14.51 -2.88 16.67
N GLU A 245 -14.21 -3.54 15.56
CA GLU A 245 -13.11 -4.49 15.40
C GLU A 245 -11.77 -3.81 15.63
N THR A 246 -11.55 -2.64 15.02
CA THR A 246 -10.32 -1.87 15.16
C THR A 246 -10.12 -1.40 16.59
N THR A 247 -11.17 -0.88 17.21
CA THR A 247 -11.13 -0.39 18.60
C THR A 247 -10.76 -1.53 19.55
N ARG A 248 -11.39 -2.68 19.42
CA ARG A 248 -11.11 -3.88 20.23
C ARG A 248 -9.68 -4.40 20.02
N ALA A 249 -9.24 -4.47 18.78
CA ALA A 249 -7.86 -4.88 18.46
C ALA A 249 -6.82 -3.94 19.09
N LYS A 250 -7.00 -2.63 18.98
CA LYS A 250 -6.13 -1.64 19.61
C LYS A 250 -6.04 -1.79 21.12
N LEU A 251 -7.19 -2.05 21.80
CA LEU A 251 -7.20 -2.31 23.23
C LEU A 251 -6.40 -3.56 23.61
N ARG A 252 -6.51 -4.64 22.81
CA ARG A 252 -5.80 -5.90 23.04
C ARG A 252 -4.28 -5.80 22.78
N LEU A 253 -3.86 -4.85 21.95
CA LEU A 253 -2.45 -4.62 21.64
C LEU A 253 -1.72 -3.74 22.66
N LYS A 254 -2.44 -2.98 23.50
CA LYS A 254 -1.82 -2.17 24.55
C LYS A 254 -1.00 -3.06 25.50
N PRO A 255 0.20 -2.62 25.91
CA PRO A 255 0.90 -3.26 27.02
C PRO A 255 -0.01 -3.28 28.24
N ARG A 256 -0.08 -4.40 28.94
CA ARG A 256 -0.70 -4.38 30.29
C ARG A 256 0.30 -3.71 31.25
N PRO A 257 -0.17 -2.87 32.12
CA PRO A 257 0.65 -2.30 33.18
C PRO A 257 1.27 -3.39 34.05
#